data_b065c89e13a1f077d398025c405557ee
#
_entry.id   b065c89e13a1f077d398025c405557ee
#
_cell.length_a   1.000
_cell.length_b   1.000
_cell.length_c   1.000
_cell.angle_alpha   90.00
_cell.angle_beta   90.00
_cell.angle_gamma   90.00
#
_symmetry.space_group_name_H-M   'P 1'
#
loop_
_entity.id
_entity.type
_entity.pdbx_description
1 polymer ?
#
loop_
_entity_poly.entity_id
_entity_poly.type
_entity_poly.pdbx_seq_one_letter_code
_entity_poly.pdbx_strand_id
1 'polypeptide(L)'
;KEYALERNKLIDLKKAASTYDTGIFENGDTIYMTVADSDGNMVSLIQSNYRGMGSGMVPPNLGFMLQDRGEMFNLDPKHRNSLEGGKRPFHTIIPAFITKDDKPFISFGLMGGGMQPQGHAQIVVNIVDFQMNLQEAGDAPRIRHFGSSEPTGETMINGGFLSLESGIDNQVRSELMKLGHNLKDEKGGYGGYQAIMKVDGVYYGASESRKDGHASGY
;
A
#
# COMPACT_ATOMS: atom_id res chain seq x y z
N LYS A 1 -14.76 4.95 -12.20
CA LYS A 1 -15.28 3.62 -12.61
C LYS A 1 -14.82 3.26 -14.03
N GLU A 2 -14.97 4.15 -15.02
CA GLU A 2 -14.51 3.94 -16.42
C GLU A 2 -12.99 3.74 -16.52
N TYR A 3 -12.21 4.58 -15.86
CA TYR A 3 -10.73 4.45 -15.82
C TYR A 3 -10.28 3.08 -15.28
N ALA A 4 -10.91 2.59 -14.20
CA ALA A 4 -10.57 1.27 -13.66
C ALA A 4 -10.89 0.14 -14.65
N LEU A 5 -11.99 0.25 -15.41
CA LEU A 5 -12.34 -0.71 -16.46
C LEU A 5 -11.35 -0.67 -17.64
N GLU A 6 -10.86 0.51 -18.01
CA GLU A 6 -9.81 0.63 -19.03
C GLU A 6 -8.50 0.00 -18.58
N ARG A 7 -8.08 0.25 -17.33
CA ARG A 7 -6.86 -0.37 -16.78
C ARG A 7 -6.99 -1.89 -16.69
N ASN A 8 -8.16 -2.40 -16.32
CA ASN A 8 -8.43 -3.83 -16.25
C ASN A 8 -8.28 -4.53 -17.62
N LYS A 9 -8.58 -3.86 -18.73
CA LYS A 9 -8.37 -4.42 -20.09
C LYS A 9 -6.91 -4.65 -20.45
N LEU A 10 -5.97 -4.06 -19.71
CA LEU A 10 -4.53 -4.25 -19.90
C LEU A 10 -4.03 -5.53 -19.23
N ILE A 11 -4.85 -6.17 -18.40
CA ILE A 11 -4.49 -7.39 -17.69
C ILE A 11 -4.74 -8.61 -18.59
N ASP A 12 -3.68 -9.33 -18.90
CA ASP A 12 -3.74 -10.63 -19.55
C ASP A 12 -3.65 -11.74 -18.49
N LEU A 13 -4.70 -12.53 -18.32
CA LEU A 13 -4.73 -13.61 -17.34
C LEU A 13 -3.84 -14.81 -17.69
N LYS A 14 -3.29 -14.83 -18.91
CA LYS A 14 -2.45 -15.94 -19.42
C LYS A 14 -0.98 -15.59 -19.52
N LYS A 15 -0.62 -14.30 -19.41
CA LYS A 15 0.76 -13.83 -19.61
C LYS A 15 1.03 -12.59 -18.79
N ALA A 16 2.18 -12.58 -18.10
CA ALA A 16 2.66 -11.37 -17.42
C ALA A 16 3.00 -10.26 -18.42
N ALA A 17 2.61 -9.03 -18.12
CA ALA A 17 2.94 -7.88 -18.92
C ALA A 17 4.44 -7.58 -18.87
N SER A 18 5.01 -7.18 -19.98
CA SER A 18 6.40 -6.71 -20.07
C SER A 18 6.54 -5.22 -19.78
N THR A 19 5.46 -4.44 -19.94
CA THR A 19 5.43 -2.99 -19.71
C THR A 19 4.07 -2.55 -19.21
N TYR A 20 4.06 -1.66 -18.21
CA TYR A 20 2.91 -0.89 -17.76
C TYR A 20 3.35 0.55 -17.49
N ASP A 21 2.43 1.51 -17.68
CA ASP A 21 2.67 2.91 -17.31
C ASP A 21 2.28 3.16 -15.85
N THR A 22 3.18 3.76 -15.12
CA THR A 22 3.13 4.35 -13.76
C THR A 22 2.93 3.46 -12.52
N GLY A 23 3.87 3.50 -11.62
CA GLY A 23 3.85 3.50 -10.16
C GLY A 23 4.79 2.63 -9.36
N ILE A 24 5.94 3.09 -8.83
CA ILE A 24 6.57 2.53 -7.59
C ILE A 24 7.39 3.53 -6.80
N PHE A 25 7.46 3.27 -5.47
CA PHE A 25 8.34 3.94 -4.50
C PHE A 25 9.11 2.94 -3.65
N GLU A 26 10.40 3.15 -3.49
CA GLU A 26 11.26 2.39 -2.58
C GLU A 26 11.62 3.22 -1.34
N ASN A 27 11.68 2.55 -0.15
CA ASN A 27 12.17 3.08 1.13
C ASN A 27 11.42 4.30 1.70
N GLY A 28 10.15 4.13 2.06
CA GLY A 28 9.40 5.11 2.84
C GLY A 28 9.46 4.80 4.35
N ASP A 29 9.63 5.84 5.16
CA ASP A 29 9.42 5.80 6.60
C ASP A 29 7.99 6.25 6.91
N THR A 30 7.14 5.30 7.22
CA THR A 30 5.69 5.52 7.34
C THR A 30 5.15 4.72 8.52
N ILE A 31 4.29 5.35 9.32
CA ILE A 31 3.49 4.64 10.33
C ILE A 31 2.01 4.76 10.02
N TYR A 32 1.26 3.74 10.40
CA TYR A 32 -0.20 3.72 10.33
C TYR A 32 -0.81 3.47 11.69
N MET A 33 -1.90 4.17 11.98
CA MET A 33 -2.70 4.00 13.19
C MET A 33 -4.19 4.04 12.84
N THR A 34 -4.98 3.24 13.54
CA THR A 34 -6.44 3.33 13.49
C THR A 34 -7.01 3.36 14.91
N VAL A 35 -8.09 4.11 15.08
CA VAL A 35 -8.77 4.29 16.38
C VAL A 35 -10.27 4.24 16.14
N ALA A 36 -11.00 3.66 17.10
CA ALA A 36 -12.47 3.69 17.15
C ALA A 36 -12.94 4.01 18.56
N ASP A 37 -14.07 4.73 18.68
CA ASP A 37 -14.70 5.07 19.96
C ASP A 37 -16.05 4.38 20.15
N SER A 38 -16.63 4.53 21.36
CA SER A 38 -17.94 3.96 21.71
C SER A 38 -19.10 4.54 20.89
N ASP A 39 -18.97 5.75 20.37
CA ASP A 39 -19.99 6.43 19.57
C ASP A 39 -20.00 5.93 18.11
N GLY A 40 -19.01 5.14 17.73
CA GLY A 40 -18.90 4.56 16.39
C GLY A 40 -18.05 5.40 15.44
N ASN A 41 -17.39 6.44 15.92
CA ASN A 41 -16.41 7.14 15.11
C ASN A 41 -15.18 6.26 14.90
N MET A 42 -14.65 6.26 13.69
CA MET A 42 -13.44 5.54 13.34
C MET A 42 -12.49 6.46 12.58
N VAL A 43 -11.20 6.38 12.89
CA VAL A 43 -10.16 7.19 12.27
C VAL A 43 -9.12 6.26 11.63
N SER A 44 -8.84 6.47 10.36
CA SER A 44 -7.74 5.86 9.64
C SER A 44 -6.66 6.92 9.43
N LEU A 45 -5.52 6.79 10.11
CA LEU A 45 -4.45 7.79 10.13
C LEU A 45 -3.15 7.17 9.63
N ILE A 46 -2.52 7.84 8.69
CA ILE A 46 -1.18 7.51 8.24
C ILE A 46 -0.32 8.77 8.20
N GLN A 47 0.92 8.66 8.66
CA GLN A 47 1.89 9.76 8.57
C GLN A 47 3.26 9.24 8.13
N SER A 48 3.99 10.08 7.43
CA SER A 48 5.24 9.70 6.81
C SER A 48 6.04 10.92 6.42
N ASN A 49 7.33 10.87 6.61
CA ASN A 49 8.27 11.83 6.02
C ASN A 49 8.59 11.52 4.55
N TYR A 50 8.12 10.39 4.04
CA TYR A 50 8.41 9.76 2.76
C TYR A 50 9.73 9.02 2.78
N ARG A 51 10.90 9.68 2.73
CA ARG A 51 12.22 9.02 2.80
C ARG A 51 12.89 9.30 4.14
N GLY A 52 13.07 8.30 4.98
CA GLY A 52 13.82 8.36 6.23
C GLY A 52 13.59 9.66 7.03
N MET A 53 14.59 10.50 7.07
CA MET A 53 14.55 11.82 7.77
C MET A 53 13.78 12.91 7.00
N GLY A 54 13.06 12.56 5.94
CA GLY A 54 12.38 13.53 5.06
C GLY A 54 13.36 14.54 4.47
N SER A 55 12.99 15.82 4.44
CA SER A 55 13.84 16.89 3.92
C SER A 55 15.07 17.20 4.79
N GLY A 56 15.18 16.64 6.00
CA GLY A 56 16.19 17.01 7.00
C GLY A 56 15.99 18.40 7.60
N MET A 57 14.97 19.15 7.18
CA MET A 57 14.70 20.50 7.68
C MET A 57 13.72 20.44 8.86
N VAL A 58 14.11 21.04 9.96
CA VAL A 58 13.28 21.22 11.15
C VAL A 58 12.86 22.68 11.24
N PRO A 59 11.55 23.01 11.16
CA PRO A 59 11.10 24.38 11.35
C PRO A 59 11.41 24.87 12.77
N PRO A 60 11.79 26.13 12.95
CA PRO A 60 12.08 26.69 14.27
C PRO A 60 10.90 26.45 15.25
N ASN A 61 11.21 25.95 16.44
CA ASN A 61 10.28 25.73 17.56
C ASN A 61 9.19 24.65 17.34
N LEU A 62 9.24 23.84 16.26
CA LEU A 62 8.21 22.81 16.02
C LEU A 62 8.64 21.40 16.41
N GLY A 63 9.94 21.09 16.47
CA GLY A 63 10.45 19.81 16.95
C GLY A 63 10.14 18.59 16.06
N PHE A 64 9.76 18.80 14.78
CA PHE A 64 9.59 17.75 13.78
C PHE A 64 10.22 18.11 12.44
N MET A 65 10.55 17.11 11.64
CA MET A 65 11.09 17.30 10.29
C MET A 65 9.99 17.41 9.26
N LEU A 66 10.22 18.24 8.23
CA LEU A 66 9.33 18.32 7.08
C LEU A 66 9.53 17.11 6.15
N GLN A 67 8.44 16.62 5.63
CA GLN A 67 8.44 15.55 4.61
C GLN A 67 9.06 16.06 3.29
N ASP A 68 9.56 15.16 2.46
CA ASP A 68 10.31 15.49 1.22
C ASP A 68 9.57 15.14 -0.08
N ARG A 69 8.22 14.94 -0.06
CA ARG A 69 7.45 14.61 -1.28
C ARG A 69 7.49 15.66 -2.38
N GLY A 70 8.01 16.86 -2.09
CA GLY A 70 8.26 17.88 -3.10
C GLY A 70 9.21 17.40 -4.21
N GLU A 71 10.12 16.46 -3.93
CA GLU A 71 11.02 15.87 -4.91
C GLU A 71 10.28 15.11 -6.01
N MET A 72 9.03 14.69 -5.75
CA MET A 72 8.22 13.92 -6.69
C MET A 72 7.59 14.75 -7.80
N PHE A 73 7.66 16.07 -7.74
CA PHE A 73 7.20 16.89 -8.85
C PHE A 73 8.07 16.64 -10.10
N ASN A 74 7.41 16.59 -11.25
CA ASN A 74 8.08 16.55 -12.54
C ASN A 74 8.38 17.98 -13.02
N LEU A 75 9.57 18.20 -13.59
CA LEU A 75 9.98 19.51 -14.10
C LEU A 75 9.47 19.80 -15.52
N ASP A 76 8.92 18.80 -16.22
CA ASP A 76 8.22 19.02 -17.49
C ASP A 76 6.87 19.72 -17.23
N PRO A 77 6.66 20.96 -17.72
CA PRO A 77 5.41 21.68 -17.49
C PRO A 77 4.18 21.03 -18.12
N LYS A 78 4.35 20.08 -19.02
CA LYS A 78 3.26 19.30 -19.64
C LYS A 78 2.89 18.06 -18.84
N HIS A 79 3.70 17.67 -17.88
CA HIS A 79 3.45 16.49 -17.05
C HIS A 79 2.30 16.76 -16.07
N ARG A 80 1.43 15.74 -15.83
CA ARG A 80 0.30 15.88 -14.90
C ARG A 80 0.72 16.26 -13.47
N ASN A 81 1.91 15.83 -13.06
CA ASN A 81 2.53 16.13 -11.76
C ASN A 81 3.63 17.20 -11.89
N SER A 82 3.47 18.16 -12.81
CA SER A 82 4.39 19.28 -12.98
C SER A 82 4.50 20.13 -11.71
N LEU A 83 5.68 20.71 -11.48
CA LEU A 83 5.90 21.66 -10.39
C LEU A 83 5.16 22.97 -10.65
N GLU A 84 4.18 23.28 -9.81
CA GLU A 84 3.38 24.51 -9.89
C GLU A 84 3.10 25.05 -8.50
N GLY A 85 2.98 26.38 -8.38
CA GLY A 85 2.61 27.03 -7.11
C GLY A 85 1.22 26.59 -6.64
N GLY A 86 1.06 26.26 -5.35
CA GLY A 86 -0.20 25.84 -4.76
C GLY A 86 -0.62 24.40 -5.07
N LYS A 87 0.12 23.69 -5.91
CA LYS A 87 -0.17 22.30 -6.26
C LYS A 87 0.42 21.32 -5.24
N ARG A 88 -0.29 20.24 -4.96
CA ARG A 88 0.22 19.14 -4.14
C ARG A 88 0.99 18.17 -5.02
N PRO A 89 2.15 17.66 -4.55
CA PRO A 89 2.85 16.58 -5.25
C PRO A 89 2.04 15.29 -5.23
N PHE A 90 2.45 14.31 -6.02
CA PHE A 90 1.90 12.95 -5.94
C PHE A 90 1.92 12.44 -4.50
N HIS A 91 0.81 11.87 -4.06
CA HIS A 91 0.64 11.44 -2.68
C HIS A 91 0.94 9.95 -2.52
N THR A 92 1.77 9.59 -1.53
CA THR A 92 2.35 8.25 -1.39
C THR A 92 1.82 7.47 -0.19
N ILE A 93 0.85 8.01 0.56
CA ILE A 93 0.28 7.38 1.74
C ILE A 93 -1.21 7.13 1.57
N ILE A 94 -1.67 5.97 2.06
CA ILE A 94 -3.01 5.45 1.78
C ILE A 94 -3.66 5.02 3.10
N PRO A 95 -4.28 5.94 3.88
CA PRO A 95 -5.22 5.53 4.91
C PRO A 95 -6.48 5.01 4.22
N ALA A 96 -6.96 3.83 4.60
CA ALA A 96 -8.06 3.18 3.93
C ALA A 96 -9.26 2.96 4.83
N PHE A 97 -10.43 2.90 4.22
CA PHE A 97 -11.70 2.68 4.88
C PHE A 97 -12.63 1.84 4.01
N ILE A 98 -13.30 0.86 4.60
CA ILE A 98 -14.36 0.08 3.95
C ILE A 98 -15.67 0.42 4.64
N THR A 99 -16.68 0.76 3.85
CA THR A 99 -18.07 0.91 4.32
C THR A 99 -18.90 -0.27 3.82
N LYS A 100 -19.87 -0.67 4.65
CA LYS A 100 -20.87 -1.68 4.30
C LYS A 100 -22.25 -1.12 4.64
N ASP A 101 -23.16 -1.13 3.68
CA ASP A 101 -24.52 -0.58 3.83
C ASP A 101 -24.50 0.88 4.35
N ASP A 102 -23.63 1.70 3.76
CA ASP A 102 -23.38 3.11 4.09
C ASP A 102 -22.90 3.37 5.54
N LYS A 103 -22.42 2.32 6.22
CA LYS A 103 -21.87 2.41 7.58
C LYS A 103 -20.37 2.09 7.61
N PRO A 104 -19.62 2.68 8.55
CA PRO A 104 -18.25 2.29 8.80
C PRO A 104 -18.16 0.80 9.13
N PHE A 105 -17.30 0.09 8.40
CA PHE A 105 -17.11 -1.34 8.58
C PHE A 105 -15.67 -1.69 8.98
N ILE A 106 -14.67 -1.28 8.17
CA ILE A 106 -13.26 -1.52 8.46
C ILE A 106 -12.47 -0.24 8.24
N SER A 107 -11.70 0.17 9.24
CA SER A 107 -10.63 1.16 9.13
C SER A 107 -9.31 0.43 9.13
N PHE A 108 -8.49 0.57 8.08
CA PHE A 108 -7.25 -0.17 7.96
C PHE A 108 -6.19 0.58 7.16
N GLY A 109 -4.96 0.14 7.28
CA GLY A 109 -3.86 0.59 6.46
C GLY A 109 -2.69 -0.37 6.51
N LEU A 110 -1.85 -0.26 5.50
CA LEU A 110 -0.64 -1.05 5.37
C LEU A 110 0.49 -0.12 4.94
N MET A 111 1.40 0.20 5.85
CA MET A 111 2.57 1.01 5.54
C MET A 111 3.64 0.17 4.83
N GLY A 112 4.59 0.80 4.13
CA GLY A 112 5.70 0.09 3.48
C GLY A 112 6.05 0.59 2.07
N GLY A 113 6.02 1.90 1.85
CA GLY A 113 6.37 2.51 0.56
C GLY A 113 5.51 1.96 -0.58
N GLY A 114 6.13 1.48 -1.65
CA GLY A 114 5.44 0.89 -2.81
C GLY A 114 4.65 -0.39 -2.53
N MET A 115 4.77 -0.97 -1.34
CA MET A 115 3.92 -2.07 -0.90
C MET A 115 2.50 -1.61 -0.51
N GLN A 116 2.29 -0.34 -0.19
CA GLN A 116 0.98 0.15 0.26
C GLN A 116 -0.17 -0.21 -0.69
N PRO A 117 -0.19 0.18 -1.97
CA PRO A 117 -1.29 -0.14 -2.87
C PRO A 117 -1.43 -1.66 -3.09
N GLN A 118 -0.33 -2.38 -3.19
CA GLN A 118 -0.31 -3.81 -3.41
C GLN A 118 -0.82 -4.58 -2.20
N GLY A 119 -0.39 -4.21 -1.01
CA GLY A 119 -0.81 -4.82 0.24
C GLY A 119 -2.27 -4.52 0.56
N HIS A 120 -2.75 -3.28 0.33
CA HIS A 120 -4.17 -2.95 0.50
C HIS A 120 -5.05 -3.83 -0.38
N ALA A 121 -4.70 -4.05 -1.65
CA ALA A 121 -5.43 -4.93 -2.54
C ALA A 121 -5.47 -6.37 -2.01
N GLN A 122 -4.34 -6.89 -1.56
CA GLN A 122 -4.26 -8.25 -1.00
C GLN A 122 -5.10 -8.40 0.28
N ILE A 123 -5.07 -7.43 1.19
CA ILE A 123 -5.90 -7.44 2.40
C ILE A 123 -7.39 -7.44 2.05
N VAL A 124 -7.83 -6.60 1.11
CA VAL A 124 -9.24 -6.56 0.69
C VAL A 124 -9.66 -7.89 0.08
N VAL A 125 -8.86 -8.47 -0.82
CA VAL A 125 -9.12 -9.79 -1.43
C VAL A 125 -9.19 -10.88 -0.35
N ASN A 126 -8.27 -10.89 0.60
CA ASN A 126 -8.26 -11.86 1.69
C ASN A 126 -9.55 -11.80 2.54
N ILE A 127 -10.02 -10.60 2.85
CA ILE A 127 -11.24 -10.42 3.66
C ILE A 127 -12.50 -10.70 2.84
N VAL A 128 -12.60 -10.15 1.61
CA VAL A 128 -13.84 -10.15 0.84
C VAL A 128 -14.02 -11.44 0.05
N ASP A 129 -12.99 -11.90 -0.64
CA ASP A 129 -13.08 -13.04 -1.55
C ASP A 129 -12.76 -14.36 -0.82
N PHE A 130 -11.75 -14.36 0.05
CA PHE A 130 -11.37 -15.56 0.81
C PHE A 130 -11.99 -15.66 2.20
N GLN A 131 -12.78 -14.65 2.64
CA GLN A 131 -13.52 -14.67 3.91
C GLN A 131 -12.62 -14.86 5.15
N MET A 132 -11.37 -14.45 5.05
CA MET A 132 -10.44 -14.49 6.18
C MET A 132 -10.87 -13.52 7.27
N ASN A 133 -10.66 -13.88 8.53
CA ASN A 133 -10.81 -12.91 9.60
C ASN A 133 -9.74 -11.81 9.53
N LEU A 134 -9.90 -10.76 10.34
CA LEU A 134 -9.07 -9.57 10.25
C LEU A 134 -7.58 -9.85 10.48
N GLN A 135 -7.24 -10.73 11.43
CA GLN A 135 -5.84 -11.10 11.73
C GLN A 135 -5.29 -12.06 10.67
N GLU A 136 -6.05 -13.07 10.27
CA GLU A 136 -5.66 -13.99 9.20
C GLU A 136 -5.35 -13.25 7.90
N ALA A 137 -6.16 -12.26 7.52
CA ALA A 137 -5.92 -11.44 6.33
C ALA A 137 -4.60 -10.68 6.41
N GLY A 138 -4.22 -10.23 7.62
CA GLY A 138 -2.95 -9.58 7.88
C GLY A 138 -1.76 -10.55 7.86
N ASP A 139 -1.92 -11.74 8.42
CA ASP A 139 -0.85 -12.74 8.55
C ASP A 139 -0.63 -13.57 7.29
N ALA A 140 -1.60 -13.61 6.38
CA ALA A 140 -1.49 -14.32 5.12
C ALA A 140 -0.23 -13.89 4.34
N PRO A 141 0.47 -14.85 3.69
CA PRO A 141 1.68 -14.54 2.95
C PRO A 141 1.39 -13.60 1.78
N ARG A 142 2.26 -12.60 1.62
CA ARG A 142 2.12 -11.53 0.63
C ARG A 142 3.06 -11.70 -0.55
N ILE A 143 2.67 -11.09 -1.65
CA ILE A 143 3.51 -10.84 -2.81
C ILE A 143 3.84 -9.36 -2.90
N ARG A 144 5.00 -9.04 -3.48
CA ARG A 144 5.39 -7.67 -3.82
C ARG A 144 5.99 -7.63 -5.22
N HIS A 145 5.50 -6.73 -6.05
CA HIS A 145 6.09 -6.43 -7.35
C HIS A 145 7.06 -5.26 -7.25
N PHE A 146 8.19 -5.38 -7.93
CA PHE A 146 9.22 -4.35 -8.03
C PHE A 146 9.45 -3.95 -9.48
N GLY A 147 9.86 -2.72 -9.71
CA GLY A 147 10.20 -2.20 -11.04
C GLY A 147 8.99 -1.81 -11.89
N SER A 148 7.84 -1.48 -11.27
CA SER A 148 6.73 -0.85 -11.99
C SER A 148 7.08 0.58 -12.38
N SER A 149 6.30 1.16 -13.31
CA SER A 149 6.45 2.56 -13.70
C SER A 149 6.12 3.51 -12.54
N GLU A 150 6.78 4.65 -12.48
CA GLU A 150 6.61 5.64 -11.39
C GLU A 150 5.86 6.90 -11.86
N PRO A 151 5.12 7.58 -10.97
CA PRO A 151 4.41 8.82 -11.30
C PRO A 151 5.36 10.00 -11.58
N THR A 152 6.65 9.85 -11.28
CA THR A 152 7.73 10.78 -11.64
C THR A 152 8.12 10.71 -13.11
N GLY A 153 7.67 9.68 -13.85
CA GLY A 153 7.88 9.52 -15.27
C GLY A 153 8.70 8.29 -15.67
N GLU A 154 9.24 7.56 -14.73
CA GLU A 154 9.93 6.30 -14.99
C GLU A 154 8.93 5.22 -15.46
N THR A 155 9.34 4.43 -16.43
CA THR A 155 8.50 3.37 -17.01
C THR A 155 9.07 1.99 -16.68
N MET A 156 8.18 1.02 -16.45
CA MET A 156 8.54 -0.36 -16.21
C MET A 156 9.36 -0.94 -17.38
N ILE A 157 10.45 -1.64 -17.06
CA ILE A 157 11.30 -2.32 -18.04
C ILE A 157 11.25 -3.82 -17.77
N ASN A 158 11.01 -4.62 -18.79
CA ASN A 158 11.01 -6.09 -18.76
C ASN A 158 10.08 -6.71 -17.69
N GLY A 159 8.95 -6.06 -17.39
CA GLY A 159 7.96 -6.59 -16.44
C GLY A 159 8.36 -6.54 -14.96
N GLY A 160 9.51 -5.97 -14.61
CA GLY A 160 10.00 -5.98 -13.24
C GLY A 160 10.23 -7.38 -12.67
N PHE A 161 9.98 -7.56 -11.38
CA PHE A 161 10.01 -8.88 -10.74
C PHE A 161 9.04 -8.98 -9.55
N LEU A 162 8.66 -10.21 -9.20
CA LEU A 162 7.88 -10.52 -8.00
C LEU A 162 8.77 -11.08 -6.90
N SER A 163 8.59 -10.60 -5.69
CA SER A 163 9.06 -11.23 -4.47
C SER A 163 7.88 -11.84 -3.71
N LEU A 164 8.05 -13.05 -3.21
CA LEU A 164 7.00 -13.86 -2.61
C LEU A 164 7.44 -14.28 -1.22
N GLU A 165 6.60 -14.07 -0.21
CA GLU A 165 6.87 -14.63 1.13
C GLU A 165 6.93 -16.16 1.11
N SER A 166 7.65 -16.73 2.08
CA SER A 166 7.91 -18.18 2.15
C SER A 166 6.65 -19.05 2.29
N GLY A 167 5.56 -18.47 2.79
CA GLY A 167 4.27 -19.16 2.91
C GLY A 167 3.55 -19.39 1.57
N ILE A 168 4.03 -18.82 0.46
CA ILE A 168 3.45 -19.07 -0.86
C ILE A 168 4.05 -20.37 -1.43
N ASP A 169 3.15 -21.29 -1.79
CA ASP A 169 3.46 -22.63 -2.26
C ASP A 169 4.37 -22.65 -3.50
N ASN A 170 5.24 -23.64 -3.58
CA ASN A 170 6.15 -23.83 -4.72
C ASN A 170 5.42 -24.10 -6.03
N GLN A 171 4.23 -24.71 -5.99
CA GLN A 171 3.41 -24.90 -7.18
C GLN A 171 2.97 -23.55 -7.73
N VAL A 172 2.47 -22.64 -6.87
CA VAL A 172 2.08 -21.27 -7.25
C VAL A 172 3.26 -20.51 -7.82
N ARG A 173 4.45 -20.61 -7.20
CA ARG A 173 5.69 -20.03 -7.71
C ARG A 173 6.01 -20.51 -9.14
N SER A 174 5.88 -21.82 -9.37
CA SER A 174 6.13 -22.43 -10.68
C SER A 174 5.12 -21.97 -11.74
N GLU A 175 3.86 -21.82 -11.36
CA GLU A 175 2.79 -21.34 -12.24
C GLU A 175 2.99 -19.86 -12.61
N LEU A 176 3.37 -19.01 -11.67
CA LEU A 176 3.72 -17.62 -11.92
C LEU A 176 4.89 -17.50 -12.92
N MET A 177 5.92 -18.32 -12.77
CA MET A 177 7.04 -18.34 -13.73
C MET A 177 6.59 -18.79 -15.14
N LYS A 178 5.68 -19.75 -15.25
CA LYS A 178 5.10 -20.16 -16.54
C LYS A 178 4.29 -19.05 -17.21
N LEU A 179 3.65 -18.19 -16.42
CA LEU A 179 2.94 -17.00 -16.91
C LEU A 179 3.89 -15.88 -17.35
N GLY A 180 5.19 -16.03 -17.12
CA GLY A 180 6.22 -15.07 -17.53
C GLY A 180 6.64 -14.09 -16.42
N HIS A 181 6.22 -14.32 -15.18
CA HIS A 181 6.72 -13.53 -14.06
C HIS A 181 8.17 -13.90 -13.73
N ASN A 182 8.98 -12.87 -13.51
CA ASN A 182 10.35 -13.03 -13.00
C ASN A 182 10.27 -13.04 -11.47
N LEU A 183 10.71 -14.13 -10.83
CA LEU A 183 10.72 -14.23 -9.37
C LEU A 183 12.11 -13.97 -8.83
N LYS A 184 12.20 -13.16 -7.75
CA LYS A 184 13.43 -12.92 -6.99
C LYS A 184 13.11 -12.97 -5.51
N ASP A 185 14.04 -13.46 -4.71
CA ASP A 185 13.91 -13.45 -3.26
C ASP A 185 14.45 -12.13 -2.72
N GLU A 186 13.53 -11.33 -2.16
CA GLU A 186 13.86 -10.12 -1.39
C GLU A 186 13.49 -10.33 0.07
N LYS A 187 14.37 -9.89 0.97
CA LYS A 187 14.13 -10.03 2.41
C LYS A 187 13.33 -8.85 2.95
N GLY A 188 12.13 -9.15 3.45
CA GLY A 188 11.26 -8.15 4.06
C GLY A 188 10.54 -7.26 3.03
N GLY A 189 10.11 -6.06 3.49
CA GLY A 189 9.46 -5.10 2.59
C GLY A 189 8.00 -5.39 2.27
N TYR A 190 7.35 -6.33 2.95
CA TYR A 190 5.95 -6.70 2.73
C TYR A 190 4.93 -5.86 3.50
N GLY A 191 5.40 -4.73 4.03
CA GLY A 191 4.57 -3.74 4.72
C GLY A 191 4.24 -4.09 6.16
N GLY A 192 3.41 -3.27 6.77
CA GLY A 192 2.91 -3.43 8.14
C GLY A 192 1.44 -3.02 8.22
N TYR A 193 0.58 -3.98 8.52
CA TYR A 193 -0.87 -3.87 8.53
C TYR A 193 -1.41 -3.60 9.93
N GLN A 194 -2.38 -2.69 10.03
CA GLN A 194 -3.19 -2.48 11.24
C GLN A 194 -4.63 -2.28 10.81
N ALA A 195 -5.59 -2.80 11.58
CA ALA A 195 -7.00 -2.62 11.27
C ALA A 195 -7.90 -2.66 12.50
N ILE A 196 -9.05 -1.99 12.39
CA ILE A 196 -10.21 -2.17 13.27
C ILE A 196 -11.42 -2.46 12.40
N MET A 197 -12.17 -3.51 12.75
CA MET A 197 -13.44 -3.87 12.12
C MET A 197 -14.56 -3.80 13.16
N LYS A 198 -15.71 -3.30 12.75
CA LYS A 198 -16.93 -3.25 13.60
C LYS A 198 -17.95 -4.26 13.11
N VAL A 199 -18.32 -5.23 13.96
CA VAL A 199 -19.36 -6.22 13.68
C VAL A 199 -20.28 -6.30 14.89
N ASP A 200 -21.59 -6.11 14.70
CA ASP A 200 -22.64 -6.21 15.72
C ASP A 200 -22.32 -5.41 17.01
N GLY A 201 -21.76 -4.23 16.84
CA GLY A 201 -21.41 -3.33 17.96
C GLY A 201 -20.09 -3.66 18.65
N VAL A 202 -19.40 -4.74 18.26
CA VAL A 202 -18.09 -5.14 18.79
C VAL A 202 -16.99 -4.70 17.85
N TYR A 203 -15.90 -4.21 18.40
CA TYR A 203 -14.67 -3.89 17.66
C TYR A 203 -13.67 -5.04 17.72
N TYR A 204 -13.15 -5.42 16.56
CA TYR A 204 -12.08 -6.38 16.39
C TYR A 204 -10.84 -5.65 15.90
N GLY A 205 -9.75 -5.76 16.66
CA GLY A 205 -8.46 -5.19 16.27
C GLY A 205 -7.54 -6.25 15.67
N ALA A 206 -6.74 -5.88 14.68
CA ALA A 206 -5.65 -6.70 14.15
C ALA A 206 -4.37 -5.89 14.07
N SER A 207 -3.24 -6.55 14.32
CA SER A 207 -1.91 -5.97 14.28
C SER A 207 -0.95 -6.84 13.50
N GLU A 208 -0.01 -6.22 12.80
CA GLU A 208 0.98 -6.85 11.94
C GLU A 208 1.96 -7.74 12.72
N SER A 209 2.13 -8.98 12.29
CA SER A 209 3.12 -9.91 12.84
C SER A 209 4.56 -9.67 12.33
N ARG A 210 4.71 -8.96 11.19
CA ARG A 210 6.02 -8.64 10.57
C ARG A 210 6.67 -7.38 11.14
N LYS A 211 5.98 -6.67 12.01
CA LYS A 211 6.36 -5.35 12.57
C LYS A 211 6.02 -5.26 14.06
N ASP A 212 6.60 -4.27 14.70
CA ASP A 212 6.30 -3.89 16.08
C ASP A 212 4.97 -3.12 16.15
N GLY A 213 3.87 -3.84 15.99
CA GLY A 213 2.53 -3.29 16.08
C GLY A 213 1.82 -3.75 17.34
N HIS A 214 0.75 -3.05 17.73
CA HIS A 214 -0.08 -3.41 18.87
C HIS A 214 -1.54 -3.06 18.62
N ALA A 215 -2.46 -3.97 18.99
CA ALA A 215 -3.88 -3.72 19.08
C ALA A 215 -4.29 -3.71 20.55
N SER A 216 -5.00 -2.69 20.99
CA SER A 216 -5.45 -2.51 22.36
C SER A 216 -6.89 -2.04 22.41
N GLY A 217 -7.65 -2.51 23.39
CA GLY A 217 -9.00 -2.09 23.68
C GLY A 217 -9.26 -2.00 25.19
N TYR A 218 -10.30 -1.26 25.58
CA TYR A 218 -10.71 -1.06 26.99
C TYR A 218 -12.24 -0.93 27.08
#